data_24cff671dfa2443ac2b09cec15c03b05
#
_entry.id   24cff671dfa2443ac2b09cec15c03b05
#
_cell.length_a   1.000
_cell.length_b   1.000
_cell.length_c   1.000
_cell.angle_alpha   90.00
_cell.angle_beta   90.00
_cell.angle_gamma   90.00
#
_symmetry.space_group_name_H-M   'P 1'
#
loop_
_entity.id
_entity.type
_entity.pdbx_description
1 polymer ?
#
loop_
_entity_poly.entity_id
_entity_poly.type
_entity_poly.pdbx_seq_one_letter_code
_entity_poly.pdbx_strand_id
1 'polypeptide(L)'
;MITIIGVGHVFDIGGQVRQVILDRRPAVVGVELDKARYWALTNKTGREDTGAMYRLLSLFQRRIAHQYGVEVGDEMLAATSTASEIGADVAFLDMDSSMVLNRLWVSMTFEERVKLFVSTLASLFVGKKQVEKELQRFDQNSQSYIEEFAEQFPSVKRILIDDRDKFIADGVRTLASRYDRVVAVVGDGHVDGIKKQLADVAPEVIRLKELRNAPPSSNASLSFTVVPPKT
;
A
#
# COMPACT_ATOMS: atom_id res chain seq x y z
N MET A 1 15.23 -1.06 15.84
CA MET A 1 13.77 -1.14 16.10
C MET A 1 13.04 -0.98 14.78
N ILE A 2 12.08 -1.87 14.49
CA ILE A 2 11.28 -1.85 13.26
C ILE A 2 9.82 -1.61 13.63
N THR A 3 9.14 -0.68 12.98
CA THR A 3 7.70 -0.43 13.08
C THR A 3 7.07 -0.58 11.70
N ILE A 4 6.05 -1.42 11.57
CA ILE A 4 5.26 -1.61 10.34
C ILE A 4 3.92 -0.92 10.54
N ILE A 5 3.54 -0.05 9.62
CA ILE A 5 2.27 0.67 9.60
C ILE A 5 1.42 0.14 8.45
N GLY A 6 0.30 -0.50 8.77
CA GLY A 6 -0.69 -0.95 7.79
C GLY A 6 -1.63 0.18 7.41
N VAL A 7 -1.74 0.49 6.12
CA VAL A 7 -2.58 1.56 5.58
C VAL A 7 -3.61 1.04 4.57
N GLY A 8 -4.60 1.85 4.24
CA GLY A 8 -5.59 1.53 3.20
C GLY A 8 -5.87 2.76 2.34
N HIS A 9 -5.67 2.61 1.02
CA HIS A 9 -5.71 3.68 0.02
C HIS A 9 -7.08 4.38 -0.17
N VAL A 10 -8.08 4.00 0.58
CA VAL A 10 -9.45 4.55 0.51
C VAL A 10 -9.83 5.33 1.76
N PHE A 11 -8.89 5.51 2.69
CA PHE A 11 -9.13 6.19 3.97
C PHE A 11 -8.22 7.41 4.10
N ASP A 12 -8.77 8.49 4.65
CA ASP A 12 -7.99 9.67 5.02
C ASP A 12 -7.27 9.42 6.36
N ILE A 13 -6.08 8.83 6.27
CA ILE A 13 -5.23 8.45 7.42
C ILE A 13 -3.82 9.04 7.35
N GLY A 14 -3.59 9.94 6.40
CA GLY A 14 -2.27 10.59 6.24
C GLY A 14 -1.81 11.31 7.51
N GLY A 15 -2.74 11.95 8.24
CA GLY A 15 -2.46 12.60 9.51
C GLY A 15 -2.01 11.64 10.60
N GLN A 16 -2.63 10.46 10.71
CA GLN A 16 -2.27 9.43 11.68
C GLN A 16 -0.91 8.79 11.34
N VAL A 17 -0.66 8.49 10.05
CA VAL A 17 0.66 8.01 9.58
C VAL A 17 1.74 9.02 9.95
N ARG A 18 1.51 10.32 9.68
CA ARG A 18 2.40 11.40 10.08
C ARG A 18 2.69 11.38 11.57
N GLN A 19 1.66 11.28 12.42
CA GLN A 19 1.83 11.27 13.87
C GLN A 19 2.70 10.10 14.33
N VAL A 20 2.45 8.90 13.83
CA VAL A 20 3.27 7.72 14.19
C VAL A 20 4.74 7.93 13.80
N ILE A 21 5.02 8.48 12.61
CA ILE A 21 6.40 8.76 12.18
C ILE A 21 7.06 9.78 13.10
N LEU A 22 6.36 10.86 13.48
CA LEU A 22 6.88 11.86 14.42
C LEU A 22 7.18 11.27 15.80
N ASP A 23 6.32 10.39 16.30
CA ASP A 23 6.47 9.74 17.60
C ASP A 23 7.65 8.75 17.61
N ARG A 24 7.83 7.97 16.54
CA ARG A 24 8.89 6.96 16.41
C ARG A 24 10.24 7.55 16.04
N ARG A 25 10.26 8.73 15.40
CA ARG A 25 11.48 9.43 14.94
C ARG A 25 12.45 8.47 14.25
N PRO A 26 12.03 7.80 13.16
CA PRO A 26 12.89 6.85 12.47
C PRO A 26 14.08 7.55 11.81
N ALA A 27 15.15 6.79 11.57
CA ALA A 27 16.26 7.25 10.72
C ALA A 27 15.94 7.05 9.23
N VAL A 28 15.03 6.10 8.92
CA VAL A 28 14.55 5.85 7.55
C VAL A 28 13.07 5.47 7.56
N VAL A 29 12.32 5.99 6.58
CA VAL A 29 10.93 5.60 6.29
C VAL A 29 10.91 4.85 4.95
N GLY A 30 10.54 3.58 5.00
CA GLY A 30 10.24 2.78 3.82
C GLY A 30 8.77 2.89 3.44
N VAL A 31 8.46 3.02 2.15
CA VAL A 31 7.09 3.09 1.64
C VAL A 31 6.84 2.03 0.59
N GLU A 32 5.63 1.44 0.56
CA GLU A 32 5.19 0.50 -0.47
C GLU A 32 4.88 1.24 -1.79
N LEU A 33 5.90 1.85 -2.34
CA LEU A 33 5.90 2.47 -3.66
C LEU A 33 7.17 2.04 -4.41
N ASP A 34 7.07 1.92 -5.72
CA ASP A 34 8.22 1.98 -6.61
C ASP A 34 8.54 3.44 -6.99
N LYS A 35 9.77 3.70 -7.42
CA LYS A 35 10.23 5.05 -7.79
C LYS A 35 9.37 5.70 -8.88
N ALA A 36 8.89 4.92 -9.83
CA ALA A 36 8.11 5.43 -10.94
C ALA A 36 6.69 5.80 -10.53
N ARG A 37 6.06 5.03 -9.61
CA ARG A 37 4.78 5.40 -8.99
C ARG A 37 4.91 6.66 -8.13
N TYR A 38 5.95 6.76 -7.31
CA TYR A 38 6.22 7.96 -6.53
C TYR A 38 6.36 9.20 -7.43
N TRP A 39 7.12 9.09 -8.52
CA TRP A 39 7.28 10.17 -9.50
C TRP A 39 5.95 10.58 -10.15
N ALA A 40 5.12 9.62 -10.51
CA ALA A 40 3.80 9.87 -11.10
C ALA A 40 2.86 10.58 -10.11
N LEU A 41 2.90 10.22 -8.82
CA LEU A 41 2.09 10.85 -7.77
C LEU A 41 2.55 12.30 -7.52
N THR A 42 3.85 12.54 -7.43
CA THR A 42 4.39 13.86 -7.10
C THR A 42 4.30 14.86 -8.25
N ASN A 43 4.40 14.40 -9.50
CA ASN A 43 4.37 15.30 -10.68
C ASN A 43 3.01 15.37 -11.36
N LYS A 44 1.98 14.68 -10.83
CA LYS A 44 0.63 14.58 -11.44
C LYS A 44 0.64 14.19 -12.93
N THR A 45 1.73 13.60 -13.40
CA THR A 45 1.85 13.10 -14.76
C THR A 45 1.20 11.74 -14.85
N GLY A 46 0.06 11.65 -15.55
CA GLY A 46 -0.52 10.34 -15.88
C GLY A 46 0.51 9.53 -16.68
N ARG A 47 0.79 8.30 -16.23
CA ARG A 47 1.60 7.36 -17.02
C ARG A 47 0.88 7.08 -18.33
N GLU A 48 1.41 7.57 -19.46
CA GLU A 48 0.81 7.39 -20.79
C GLU A 48 0.92 5.95 -21.32
N ASP A 49 1.80 5.11 -20.76
CA ASP A 49 2.16 3.80 -21.34
C ASP A 49 1.92 2.62 -20.39
N THR A 50 0.73 2.55 -19.82
CA THR A 50 0.32 1.44 -18.97
C THR A 50 -0.59 0.48 -19.73
N GLY A 51 -0.26 -0.81 -19.74
CA GLY A 51 -1.07 -1.86 -20.38
C GLY A 51 -2.54 -1.85 -19.92
N ALA A 52 -3.44 -2.45 -20.73
CA ALA A 52 -4.88 -2.44 -20.51
C ALA A 52 -5.31 -2.88 -19.10
N MET A 53 -4.61 -3.86 -18.51
CA MET A 53 -4.85 -4.34 -17.15
C MET A 53 -4.58 -3.27 -16.09
N TYR A 54 -3.50 -2.51 -16.22
CA TYR A 54 -3.20 -1.43 -15.28
C TYR A 54 -4.25 -0.32 -15.35
N ARG A 55 -4.67 0.05 -16.56
CA ARG A 55 -5.75 1.03 -16.76
C ARG A 55 -7.04 0.59 -16.08
N LEU A 56 -7.39 -0.69 -16.20
CA LEU A 56 -8.60 -1.25 -15.60
C LEU A 56 -8.53 -1.22 -14.06
N LEU A 57 -7.42 -1.68 -13.48
CA LEU A 57 -7.19 -1.64 -12.03
C LEU A 57 -7.15 -0.21 -11.49
N SER A 58 -6.49 0.71 -12.18
CA SER A 58 -6.40 2.12 -11.77
C SER A 58 -7.75 2.83 -11.86
N LEU A 59 -8.59 2.51 -12.86
CA LEU A 59 -9.95 3.03 -12.95
C LEU A 59 -10.81 2.57 -11.77
N PHE A 60 -10.68 1.30 -11.39
CA PHE A 60 -11.40 0.75 -10.25
C PHE A 60 -10.97 1.41 -8.93
N GLN A 61 -9.65 1.49 -8.68
CA GLN A 61 -9.12 2.17 -7.49
C GLN A 61 -9.53 3.65 -7.43
N ARG A 62 -9.42 4.39 -8.54
CA ARG A 62 -9.85 5.80 -8.62
C ARG A 62 -11.33 5.96 -8.35
N ARG A 63 -12.18 5.04 -8.84
CA ARG A 63 -13.62 5.10 -8.60
C ARG A 63 -13.95 4.95 -7.11
N ILE A 64 -13.30 4.00 -6.43
CA ILE A 64 -13.47 3.81 -4.98
C ILE A 64 -12.95 5.03 -4.22
N ALA A 65 -11.72 5.44 -4.48
CA ALA A 65 -11.11 6.60 -3.83
C ALA A 65 -11.95 7.88 -3.99
N HIS A 66 -12.47 8.13 -5.20
CA HIS A 66 -13.36 9.27 -5.46
C HIS A 66 -14.68 9.20 -4.66
N GLN A 67 -15.22 8.00 -4.41
CA GLN A 67 -16.42 7.85 -3.58
C GLN A 67 -16.18 8.22 -2.10
N TYR A 68 -14.93 8.09 -1.63
CA TYR A 68 -14.53 8.39 -0.27
C TYR A 68 -13.81 9.75 -0.13
N GLY A 69 -13.63 10.49 -1.23
CA GLY A 69 -12.99 11.81 -1.24
C GLY A 69 -11.49 11.79 -0.94
N VAL A 70 -10.80 10.67 -1.19
CA VAL A 70 -9.37 10.47 -0.92
C VAL A 70 -8.63 10.27 -2.23
N GLU A 71 -7.44 10.86 -2.38
CA GLU A 71 -6.54 10.56 -3.50
C GLU A 71 -5.72 9.28 -3.17
N VAL A 72 -5.54 8.41 -4.17
CA VAL A 72 -4.79 7.16 -3.99
C VAL A 72 -3.31 7.49 -3.77
N GLY A 73 -2.77 7.07 -2.63
CA GLY A 73 -1.36 7.27 -2.28
C GLY A 73 -1.07 8.47 -1.38
N ASP A 74 -2.10 9.21 -0.93
CA ASP A 74 -1.93 10.34 -0.01
C ASP A 74 -1.21 9.94 1.29
N GLU A 75 -1.50 8.76 1.82
CA GLU A 75 -0.84 8.21 3.00
C GLU A 75 0.65 7.93 2.78
N MET A 76 1.02 7.51 1.57
CA MET A 76 2.43 7.29 1.19
C MET A 76 3.16 8.62 0.98
N LEU A 77 2.49 9.62 0.38
CA LEU A 77 3.03 10.97 0.25
C LEU A 77 3.16 11.64 1.62
N ALA A 78 2.20 11.46 2.53
CA ALA A 78 2.31 11.95 3.90
C ALA A 78 3.52 11.33 4.62
N ALA A 79 3.75 10.02 4.43
CA ALA A 79 4.91 9.33 5.01
C ALA A 79 6.23 9.88 4.49
N THR A 80 6.38 10.04 3.16
CA THR A 80 7.61 10.57 2.55
C THR A 80 7.86 12.03 2.88
N SER A 81 6.81 12.86 2.91
CA SER A 81 6.90 14.27 3.31
C SER A 81 7.34 14.39 4.76
N THR A 82 6.73 13.62 5.67
CA THR A 82 7.08 13.63 7.10
C THR A 82 8.51 13.14 7.32
N ALA A 83 8.96 12.10 6.60
CA ALA A 83 10.35 11.66 6.66
C ALA A 83 11.31 12.81 6.33
N SER A 84 11.02 13.55 5.24
CA SER A 84 11.84 14.71 4.83
C SER A 84 11.83 15.82 5.87
N GLU A 85 10.69 16.12 6.50
CA GLU A 85 10.57 17.13 7.56
C GLU A 85 11.47 16.83 8.78
N ILE A 86 11.58 15.55 9.16
CA ILE A 86 12.39 15.14 10.33
C ILE A 86 13.84 14.78 9.97
N GLY A 87 14.23 14.93 8.69
CA GLY A 87 15.55 14.58 8.20
C GLY A 87 15.82 13.08 8.11
N ALA A 88 14.79 12.25 8.09
CA ALA A 88 14.90 10.82 7.86
C ALA A 88 15.08 10.50 6.36
N ASP A 89 15.81 9.43 6.07
CA ASP A 89 15.92 8.93 4.70
C ASP A 89 14.57 8.31 4.23
N VAL A 90 14.37 8.30 2.91
CA VAL A 90 13.19 7.64 2.28
C VAL A 90 13.67 6.46 1.45
N ALA A 91 13.03 5.30 1.63
CA ALA A 91 13.29 4.09 0.87
C ALA A 91 12.01 3.59 0.16
N PHE A 92 12.16 3.17 -1.09
CA PHE A 92 11.08 2.56 -1.86
C PHE A 92 11.18 1.05 -1.72
N LEU A 93 10.13 0.43 -1.15
CA LEU A 93 10.12 -0.98 -0.77
C LEU A 93 9.34 -1.88 -1.73
N ASP A 94 8.63 -1.30 -2.71
CA ASP A 94 7.84 -2.11 -3.63
C ASP A 94 8.60 -2.48 -4.91
N MET A 95 8.15 -3.56 -5.53
CA MET A 95 8.59 -3.99 -6.85
C MET A 95 8.07 -3.03 -7.92
N ASP A 96 8.76 -2.95 -9.07
CA ASP A 96 8.25 -2.19 -10.22
C ASP A 96 6.88 -2.72 -10.63
N SER A 97 5.88 -1.85 -10.58
CA SER A 97 4.48 -2.20 -10.80
C SER A 97 4.21 -2.70 -12.22
N SER A 98 4.97 -2.27 -13.22
CA SER A 98 4.83 -2.75 -14.60
C SER A 98 5.33 -4.18 -14.75
N MET A 99 6.44 -4.52 -14.07
CA MET A 99 6.96 -5.88 -14.02
C MET A 99 6.00 -6.82 -13.28
N VAL A 100 5.44 -6.38 -12.13
CA VAL A 100 4.46 -7.17 -11.36
C VAL A 100 3.24 -7.49 -12.21
N LEU A 101 2.68 -6.49 -12.90
CA LEU A 101 1.49 -6.68 -13.73
C LEU A 101 1.75 -7.56 -14.97
N ASN A 102 2.90 -7.41 -15.61
CA ASN A 102 3.27 -8.27 -16.73
C ASN A 102 3.43 -9.73 -16.27
N ARG A 103 4.12 -9.95 -15.16
CA ARG A 103 4.29 -11.25 -14.54
C ARG A 103 2.97 -11.88 -14.13
N LEU A 104 2.06 -11.09 -13.57
CA LEU A 104 0.70 -11.51 -13.25
C LEU A 104 -0.02 -12.00 -14.50
N TRP A 105 -0.05 -11.18 -15.56
CA TRP A 105 -0.75 -11.52 -16.79
C TRP A 105 -0.25 -12.80 -17.42
N VAL A 106 1.06 -13.01 -17.46
CA VAL A 106 1.69 -14.22 -18.02
C VAL A 106 1.39 -15.46 -17.15
N SER A 107 1.35 -15.29 -15.82
CA SER A 107 1.18 -16.41 -14.88
C SER A 107 -0.26 -16.84 -14.66
N MET A 108 -1.24 -15.97 -14.96
CA MET A 108 -2.66 -16.31 -14.81
C MET A 108 -3.10 -17.38 -15.79
N THR A 109 -3.87 -18.37 -15.32
CA THR A 109 -4.55 -19.33 -16.16
C THR A 109 -5.64 -18.66 -16.98
N PHE A 110 -6.10 -19.31 -18.04
CA PHE A 110 -7.21 -18.79 -18.85
C PHE A 110 -8.48 -18.60 -17.99
N GLU A 111 -8.76 -19.54 -17.10
CA GLU A 111 -9.90 -19.48 -16.18
C GLU A 111 -9.81 -18.26 -15.24
N GLU A 112 -8.66 -18.01 -14.62
CA GLU A 112 -8.44 -16.83 -13.78
C GLU A 112 -8.62 -15.53 -14.58
N ARG A 113 -8.15 -15.47 -15.83
CA ARG A 113 -8.34 -14.28 -16.68
C ARG A 113 -9.81 -14.01 -16.97
N VAL A 114 -10.59 -15.07 -17.31
CA VAL A 114 -12.03 -14.95 -17.55
C VAL A 114 -12.77 -14.53 -16.28
N LYS A 115 -12.47 -15.18 -15.15
CA LYS A 115 -13.05 -14.81 -13.84
C LYS A 115 -12.77 -13.34 -13.49
N LEU A 116 -11.50 -12.91 -13.63
CA LEU A 116 -11.10 -11.52 -13.35
C LEU A 116 -11.84 -10.53 -14.25
N PHE A 117 -11.95 -10.83 -15.54
CA PHE A 117 -12.67 -9.98 -16.49
C PHE A 117 -14.15 -9.84 -16.13
N VAL A 118 -14.83 -10.97 -15.87
CA VAL A 118 -16.25 -10.99 -15.49
C VAL A 118 -16.47 -10.26 -14.16
N SER A 119 -15.62 -10.51 -13.15
CA SER A 119 -15.69 -9.83 -11.84
C SER A 119 -15.48 -8.32 -11.97
N THR A 120 -14.57 -7.91 -12.84
CA THR A 120 -14.31 -6.48 -13.09
C THR A 120 -15.50 -5.82 -13.77
N LEU A 121 -16.13 -6.46 -14.77
CA LEU A 121 -17.35 -5.95 -15.38
C LEU A 121 -18.49 -5.86 -14.37
N ALA A 122 -18.68 -6.90 -13.55
CA ALA A 122 -19.70 -6.88 -12.49
C ALA A 122 -19.47 -5.76 -11.48
N SER A 123 -18.21 -5.46 -11.14
CA SER A 123 -17.86 -4.40 -10.19
C SER A 123 -18.26 -3.00 -10.66
N LEU A 124 -18.41 -2.78 -11.96
CA LEU A 124 -18.88 -1.49 -12.49
C LEU A 124 -20.33 -1.17 -12.05
N PHE A 125 -21.10 -2.19 -11.69
CA PHE A 125 -22.48 -2.07 -11.22
C PHE A 125 -22.61 -2.12 -9.69
N VAL A 126 -21.50 -2.28 -8.96
CA VAL A 126 -21.47 -2.35 -7.49
C VAL A 126 -21.70 -0.95 -6.90
N GLY A 127 -22.71 -0.82 -6.04
CA GLY A 127 -23.03 0.43 -5.35
C GLY A 127 -22.21 0.65 -4.08
N LYS A 128 -22.20 1.89 -3.57
CA LYS A 128 -21.45 2.30 -2.36
C LYS A 128 -21.67 1.39 -1.16
N LYS A 129 -22.92 1.01 -0.88
CA LYS A 129 -23.27 0.10 0.25
C LYS A 129 -22.59 -1.26 0.17
N GLN A 130 -22.44 -1.81 -1.04
CA GLN A 130 -21.76 -3.09 -1.22
C GLN A 130 -20.25 -2.96 -1.00
N VAL A 131 -19.65 -1.87 -1.50
CA VAL A 131 -18.23 -1.56 -1.25
C VAL A 131 -17.97 -1.39 0.25
N GLU A 132 -18.81 -0.65 0.97
CA GLU A 132 -18.72 -0.49 2.43
C GLU A 132 -18.77 -1.83 3.17
N LYS A 133 -19.66 -2.73 2.75
CA LYS A 133 -19.78 -4.07 3.35
C LYS A 133 -18.51 -4.90 3.12
N GLU A 134 -17.93 -4.86 1.93
CA GLU A 134 -16.68 -5.58 1.63
C GLU A 134 -15.49 -4.99 2.40
N LEU A 135 -15.42 -3.66 2.54
CA LEU A 135 -14.40 -3.00 3.36
C LEU A 135 -14.53 -3.38 4.84
N GLN A 136 -15.77 -3.45 5.36
CA GLN A 136 -15.99 -3.90 6.75
C GLN A 136 -15.58 -5.36 6.96
N ARG A 137 -15.84 -6.25 5.99
CA ARG A 137 -15.38 -7.65 6.03
C ARG A 137 -13.85 -7.72 6.06
N PHE A 138 -13.18 -6.93 5.22
CA PHE A 138 -11.71 -6.85 5.20
C PHE A 138 -11.17 -6.32 6.54
N ASP A 139 -11.76 -5.25 7.10
CA ASP A 139 -11.38 -4.69 8.39
C ASP A 139 -11.54 -5.68 9.56
N GLN A 140 -12.57 -6.54 9.49
CA GLN A 140 -12.85 -7.52 10.55
C GLN A 140 -11.86 -8.69 10.52
N ASN A 141 -11.53 -9.17 9.33
CA ASN A 141 -10.62 -10.30 9.15
C ASN A 141 -9.97 -10.27 7.76
N SER A 142 -8.91 -9.49 7.62
CA SER A 142 -8.15 -9.38 6.36
C SER A 142 -7.56 -10.71 5.91
N GLN A 143 -7.13 -11.55 6.85
CA GLN A 143 -6.53 -12.85 6.55
C GLN A 143 -7.54 -13.81 5.88
N SER A 144 -8.74 -13.94 6.44
CA SER A 144 -9.79 -14.79 5.84
C SER A 144 -10.22 -14.29 4.47
N TYR A 145 -10.30 -12.96 4.30
CA TYR A 145 -10.63 -12.36 3.01
C TYR A 145 -9.56 -12.67 1.94
N ILE A 146 -8.29 -12.59 2.31
CA ILE A 146 -7.16 -12.94 1.42
C ILE A 146 -7.16 -14.44 1.09
N GLU A 147 -7.52 -15.31 2.03
CA GLU A 147 -7.62 -16.75 1.82
C GLU A 147 -8.75 -17.10 0.83
N GLU A 148 -9.96 -16.54 1.00
CA GLU A 148 -11.07 -16.70 0.05
C GLU A 148 -10.67 -16.22 -1.36
N PHE A 149 -9.96 -15.09 -1.43
CA PHE A 149 -9.46 -14.56 -2.70
C PHE A 149 -8.40 -15.48 -3.33
N ALA A 150 -7.51 -16.07 -2.51
CA ALA A 150 -6.47 -16.98 -2.94
C ALA A 150 -7.04 -18.27 -3.58
N GLU A 151 -8.15 -18.78 -3.05
CA GLU A 151 -8.83 -19.95 -3.62
C GLU A 151 -9.36 -19.70 -5.03
N GLN A 152 -9.85 -18.50 -5.29
CA GLN A 152 -10.39 -18.12 -6.59
C GLN A 152 -9.32 -17.68 -7.59
N PHE A 153 -8.25 -17.06 -7.10
CA PHE A 153 -7.19 -16.44 -7.90
C PHE A 153 -5.79 -16.74 -7.34
N PRO A 154 -5.33 -18.01 -7.34
CA PRO A 154 -4.05 -18.39 -6.73
C PRO A 154 -2.84 -17.69 -7.36
N SER A 155 -2.84 -17.47 -8.68
CA SER A 155 -1.77 -16.74 -9.36
C SER A 155 -1.75 -15.26 -8.97
N VAL A 156 -2.93 -14.66 -8.79
CA VAL A 156 -3.06 -13.26 -8.38
C VAL A 156 -2.55 -13.09 -6.95
N LYS A 157 -3.00 -13.93 -6.02
CA LYS A 157 -2.56 -13.92 -4.62
C LYS A 157 -1.04 -14.07 -4.52
N ARG A 158 -0.47 -15.07 -5.20
CA ARG A 158 0.98 -15.31 -5.16
C ARG A 158 1.77 -14.08 -5.63
N ILE A 159 1.39 -13.45 -6.75
CA ILE A 159 2.18 -12.38 -7.35
C ILE A 159 1.91 -11.01 -6.72
N LEU A 160 0.65 -10.70 -6.41
CA LEU A 160 0.30 -9.40 -5.86
C LEU A 160 0.46 -9.32 -4.33
N ILE A 161 0.55 -10.46 -3.65
CA ILE A 161 0.69 -10.50 -2.19
C ILE A 161 1.98 -11.21 -1.79
N ASP A 162 2.10 -12.53 -1.99
CA ASP A 162 3.18 -13.31 -1.37
C ASP A 162 4.59 -12.91 -1.84
N ASP A 163 4.77 -12.76 -3.16
CA ASP A 163 6.07 -12.36 -3.74
C ASP A 163 6.45 -10.93 -3.31
N ARG A 164 5.45 -10.04 -3.17
CA ARG A 164 5.67 -8.67 -2.70
C ARG A 164 5.91 -8.60 -1.20
N ASP A 165 5.20 -9.37 -0.40
CA ASP A 165 5.44 -9.48 1.05
C ASP A 165 6.89 -9.86 1.33
N LYS A 166 7.39 -10.85 0.60
CA LYS A 166 8.78 -11.26 0.71
C LYS A 166 9.74 -10.15 0.28
N PHE A 167 9.50 -9.52 -0.86
CA PHE A 167 10.35 -8.43 -1.37
C PHE A 167 10.42 -7.25 -0.40
N ILE A 168 9.26 -6.83 0.13
CA ILE A 168 9.16 -5.74 1.11
C ILE A 168 9.88 -6.13 2.40
N ALA A 169 9.68 -7.35 2.91
CA ALA A 169 10.35 -7.82 4.11
C ALA A 169 11.87 -7.87 3.98
N ASP A 170 12.38 -8.34 2.83
CA ASP A 170 13.82 -8.34 2.52
C ASP A 170 14.37 -6.89 2.46
N GLY A 171 13.59 -5.96 1.90
CA GLY A 171 13.89 -4.53 1.90
C GLY A 171 13.96 -3.97 3.33
N VAL A 172 12.97 -4.24 4.17
CA VAL A 172 12.95 -3.82 5.58
C VAL A 172 14.14 -4.38 6.35
N ARG A 173 14.52 -5.66 6.16
CA ARG A 173 15.75 -6.24 6.74
C ARG A 173 16.99 -5.48 6.32
N THR A 174 17.10 -5.17 5.03
CA THR A 174 18.24 -4.41 4.49
C THR A 174 18.31 -3.02 5.13
N LEU A 175 17.17 -2.35 5.33
CA LEU A 175 17.14 -1.08 6.05
C LEU A 175 17.56 -1.25 7.52
N ALA A 176 17.02 -2.26 8.21
CA ALA A 176 17.31 -2.52 9.61
C ALA A 176 18.77 -2.90 9.90
N SER A 177 19.51 -3.40 8.89
CA SER A 177 20.95 -3.64 9.01
C SER A 177 21.79 -2.35 8.95
N ARG A 178 21.21 -1.22 8.50
CA ARG A 178 21.90 0.05 8.29
C ARG A 178 21.40 1.17 9.21
N TYR A 179 20.16 1.05 9.71
CA TYR A 179 19.49 2.09 10.48
C TYR A 179 18.94 1.51 11.79
N ASP A 180 19.13 2.22 12.89
CA ASP A 180 18.67 1.78 14.21
C ASP A 180 17.14 1.78 14.35
N ARG A 181 16.47 2.72 13.68
CA ARG A 181 15.01 2.88 13.70
C ARG A 181 14.46 2.97 12.29
N VAL A 182 13.63 2.01 11.94
CA VAL A 182 12.99 1.87 10.63
C VAL A 182 11.48 1.91 10.82
N VAL A 183 10.80 2.74 10.04
CA VAL A 183 9.34 2.69 9.86
C VAL A 183 9.08 2.23 8.44
N ALA A 184 8.20 1.23 8.28
CA ALA A 184 7.72 0.77 6.97
C ALA A 184 6.22 1.01 6.87
N VAL A 185 5.78 1.79 5.86
CA VAL A 185 4.38 2.07 5.57
C VAL A 185 3.95 1.22 4.38
N VAL A 186 3.01 0.30 4.63
CA VAL A 186 2.59 -0.73 3.68
C VAL A 186 1.08 -0.90 3.70
N GLY A 187 0.49 -1.39 2.61
CA GLY A 187 -0.93 -1.76 2.61
C GLY A 187 -1.25 -2.80 3.67
N ASP A 188 -2.36 -2.65 4.39
CA ASP A 188 -2.72 -3.50 5.52
C ASP A 188 -2.84 -4.99 5.14
N GLY A 189 -3.16 -5.28 3.88
CA GLY A 189 -3.19 -6.64 3.33
C GLY A 189 -1.83 -7.34 3.27
N HIS A 190 -0.72 -6.60 3.30
CA HIS A 190 0.65 -7.12 3.29
C HIS A 190 1.22 -7.35 4.70
N VAL A 191 0.61 -6.74 5.73
CA VAL A 191 1.17 -6.69 7.09
C VAL A 191 1.41 -8.09 7.67
N ASP A 192 0.46 -9.03 7.54
CA ASP A 192 0.58 -10.36 8.12
C ASP A 192 1.68 -11.18 7.44
N GLY A 193 1.77 -11.11 6.12
CA GLY A 193 2.83 -11.77 5.35
C GLY A 193 4.21 -11.20 5.66
N ILE A 194 4.35 -9.89 5.71
CA ILE A 194 5.61 -9.21 6.09
C ILE A 194 6.00 -9.56 7.53
N LYS A 195 5.06 -9.48 8.47
CA LYS A 195 5.29 -9.85 9.88
C LYS A 195 5.78 -11.29 10.00
N LYS A 196 5.18 -12.23 9.25
CA LYS A 196 5.62 -13.63 9.23
C LYS A 196 7.05 -13.77 8.72
N GLN A 197 7.43 -13.04 7.68
CA GLN A 197 8.81 -13.03 7.15
C GLN A 197 9.81 -12.40 8.14
N LEU A 198 9.37 -11.46 8.98
CA LEU A 198 10.20 -10.74 9.95
C LEU A 198 10.03 -11.26 11.39
N ALA A 199 9.52 -12.49 11.59
CA ALA A 199 9.20 -13.02 12.91
C ALA A 199 10.40 -13.08 13.87
N ASP A 200 11.61 -13.28 13.34
CA ASP A 200 12.88 -13.32 14.08
C ASP A 200 13.32 -11.97 14.66
N VAL A 201 12.86 -10.86 14.08
CA VAL A 201 13.17 -9.49 14.54
C VAL A 201 11.99 -8.84 15.27
N ALA A 202 10.85 -9.53 15.38
CA ALA A 202 9.66 -9.13 16.13
C ALA A 202 9.28 -7.64 15.94
N PRO A 203 8.91 -7.20 14.72
CA PRO A 203 8.58 -5.82 14.46
C PRO A 203 7.34 -5.38 15.25
N GLU A 204 7.31 -4.14 15.71
CA GLU A 204 6.08 -3.47 16.12
C GLU A 204 5.14 -3.36 14.93
N VAL A 205 3.85 -3.61 15.11
CA VAL A 205 2.84 -3.52 14.06
C VAL A 205 1.73 -2.60 14.50
N ILE A 206 1.37 -1.65 13.65
CA ILE A 206 0.21 -0.76 13.81
C ILE A 206 -0.71 -1.00 12.61
N ARG A 207 -1.89 -1.57 12.87
CA ARG A 207 -2.84 -1.94 11.81
C ARG A 207 -3.70 -0.74 11.38
N LEU A 208 -4.22 -0.81 10.16
CA LEU A 208 -5.18 0.15 9.64
C LEU A 208 -6.34 0.45 10.62
N LYS A 209 -6.88 -0.59 11.26
CA LYS A 209 -7.95 -0.46 12.26
C LYS A 209 -7.54 0.42 13.45
N GLU A 210 -6.31 0.31 13.90
CA GLU A 210 -5.77 1.11 15.01
C GLU A 210 -5.59 2.56 14.59
N LEU A 211 -5.07 2.81 13.38
CA LEU A 211 -4.94 4.16 12.82
C LEU A 211 -6.29 4.86 12.69
N ARG A 212 -7.31 4.16 12.20
CA ARG A 212 -8.66 4.72 12.02
C ARG A 212 -9.35 5.06 13.35
N ASN A 213 -9.03 4.34 14.41
CA ASN A 213 -9.57 4.59 15.75
C ASN A 213 -8.76 5.64 16.53
N ALA A 214 -7.59 6.03 16.05
CA ALA A 214 -6.83 7.11 16.65
C ALA A 214 -7.53 8.46 16.43
N PRO A 215 -7.53 9.37 17.43
CA PRO A 215 -8.13 10.70 17.26
C PRO A 215 -7.43 11.44 16.11
N PRO A 216 -8.17 12.20 15.27
CA PRO A 216 -7.56 12.99 14.22
C PRO A 216 -6.56 13.98 14.83
N SER A 217 -5.35 14.03 14.30
CA SER A 217 -4.34 15.00 14.71
C SER A 217 -4.84 16.43 14.44
N SER A 218 -4.86 17.30 15.44
CA SER A 218 -5.45 18.64 15.43
C SER A 218 -4.77 19.66 14.48
N ASN A 219 -3.82 19.24 13.62
CA ASN A 219 -3.06 20.13 12.74
C ASN A 219 -2.77 19.55 11.34
N ALA A 220 -3.75 19.00 10.67
CA ALA A 220 -3.54 18.46 9.31
C ALA A 220 -4.15 19.36 8.21
N SER A 221 -3.55 20.51 7.95
CA SER A 221 -3.55 21.10 6.61
C SER A 221 -2.27 20.64 5.90
N LEU A 222 -2.34 19.54 5.15
CA LEU A 222 -1.19 19.00 4.43
C LEU A 222 -0.91 19.86 3.19
N SER A 223 0.06 20.75 3.27
CA SER A 223 0.70 21.34 2.08
C SER A 223 1.90 20.44 1.71
N PHE A 224 1.77 19.66 0.64
CA PHE A 224 2.83 18.79 0.17
C PHE A 224 3.94 19.62 -0.51
N THR A 225 5.11 19.68 0.10
CA THR A 225 6.31 20.17 -0.56
C THR A 225 7.06 18.96 -1.12
N VAL A 226 7.09 18.84 -2.44
CA VAL A 226 7.82 17.78 -3.13
C VAL A 226 9.32 18.03 -2.98
N VAL A 227 10.01 17.21 -2.21
CA VAL A 227 11.47 17.20 -2.12
C VAL A 227 12.00 16.07 -3.00
N PRO A 228 12.86 16.35 -4.01
CA PRO A 228 13.46 15.30 -4.82
C PRO A 228 14.37 14.41 -3.98
N PRO A 229 14.43 13.09 -4.23
CA PRO A 229 15.34 12.20 -3.53
C PRO A 229 16.80 12.62 -3.77
N LYS A 230 17.60 12.59 -2.72
CA LYS A 230 19.04 12.75 -2.85
C LYS A 230 19.59 11.62 -3.74
N THR A 231 20.31 11.98 -4.80
CA THR A 231 20.98 11.08 -5.75
C THR A 231 22.06 10.25 -5.09
#